data_748a25df27078e4911ca431f6011aa58
#
_entry.id   748a25df27078e4911ca431f6011aa58
#
_cell.length_a   1.000
_cell.length_b   1.000
_cell.length_c   1.000
_cell.angle_alpha   90.00
_cell.angle_beta   90.00
_cell.angle_gamma   90.00
#
_symmetry.space_group_name_H-M   'P 1'
#
loop_
_entity.id
_entity.type
_entity.pdbx_description
1 polymer ?
#
loop_
_entity_poly.entity_id
_entity_poly.type
_entity_poly.pdbx_seq_one_letter_code
_entity_poly.pdbx_strand_id
1 'polypeptide(L)'
;MHSNRLADEWIALAPAWIREAREGRNPTRNGLLDRPVLGCCGDVAGLRVLDCGCGEGRFCRILAERGAAHVMGIDLCEEMILAAKEIEAAGVEYGVADAQDLGFLEDGSFDLAVSYLNQCDLPDFGANTREVFRVLRPGGRFVVANVHPMRSAVGGWQRAEDGTKQHVILDRYLEEGERRWTIMGSTLTNFHRALSTCVTEYLRAGFRIAGIAEPSVDEATLAGFPELDDELRVPNFILFSLDKP
;
A
#
# COMPACT_ATOMS: atom_id res chain seq x y z
N MET A 1 -15.94 -16.71 1.40
CA MET A 1 -15.39 -17.31 0.17
C MET A 1 -14.36 -16.43 -0.53
N HIS A 2 -14.48 -15.08 -0.55
CA HIS A 2 -13.49 -14.21 -1.22
C HIS A 2 -12.13 -14.17 -0.50
N SER A 3 -12.08 -14.11 0.82
CA SER A 3 -10.81 -14.01 1.57
C SER A 3 -9.89 -15.21 1.35
N ASN A 4 -10.40 -16.42 1.23
CA ASN A 4 -9.57 -17.61 0.97
C ASN A 4 -8.89 -17.56 -0.41
N ARG A 5 -9.61 -17.16 -1.46
CA ARG A 5 -9.00 -17.03 -2.81
C ARG A 5 -7.90 -15.97 -2.84
N LEU A 6 -8.12 -14.81 -2.22
CA LEU A 6 -7.14 -13.74 -2.20
C LEU A 6 -5.89 -14.15 -1.40
N ALA A 7 -6.07 -14.83 -0.28
CA ALA A 7 -4.96 -15.41 0.48
C ALA A 7 -4.17 -16.43 -0.37
N ASP A 8 -4.86 -17.35 -1.06
CA ASP A 8 -4.22 -18.35 -1.92
C ASP A 8 -3.39 -17.69 -3.05
N GLU A 9 -3.90 -16.60 -3.65
CA GLU A 9 -3.17 -15.83 -4.67
C GLU A 9 -1.87 -15.24 -4.10
N TRP A 10 -1.90 -14.68 -2.89
CA TRP A 10 -0.72 -14.14 -2.22
C TRP A 10 0.24 -15.23 -1.74
N ILE A 11 -0.28 -16.36 -1.24
CA ILE A 11 0.53 -17.55 -0.90
C ILE A 11 1.34 -18.01 -2.12
N ALA A 12 0.71 -18.08 -3.28
CA ALA A 12 1.39 -18.50 -4.51
C ALA A 12 2.50 -17.51 -4.94
N LEU A 13 2.34 -16.22 -4.65
CA LEU A 13 3.32 -15.18 -4.97
C LEU A 13 4.42 -15.05 -3.90
N ALA A 14 4.13 -15.40 -2.64
CA ALA A 14 4.98 -15.11 -1.49
C ALA A 14 6.47 -15.47 -1.68
N PRO A 15 6.86 -16.65 -2.23
CA PRO A 15 8.28 -16.97 -2.39
C PRO A 15 9.04 -16.00 -3.30
N ALA A 16 8.39 -15.55 -4.39
CA ALA A 16 9.01 -14.59 -5.32
C ALA A 16 9.05 -13.19 -4.71
N TRP A 17 7.99 -12.77 -4.04
CA TRP A 17 7.86 -11.47 -3.40
C TRP A 17 8.87 -11.29 -2.25
N ILE A 18 8.98 -12.29 -1.35
CA ILE A 18 9.93 -12.29 -0.24
C ILE A 18 11.36 -12.17 -0.75
N ARG A 19 11.72 -12.94 -1.78
CA ARG A 19 13.04 -12.86 -2.39
C ARG A 19 13.34 -11.47 -2.93
N GLU A 20 12.43 -10.88 -3.73
CA GLU A 20 12.61 -9.53 -4.28
C GLU A 20 12.71 -8.48 -3.17
N ALA A 21 11.87 -8.56 -2.16
CA ALA A 21 11.89 -7.63 -1.03
C ALA A 21 13.22 -7.68 -0.27
N ARG A 22 13.81 -8.87 -0.12
CA ARG A 22 15.10 -9.08 0.55
C ARG A 22 16.31 -8.74 -0.31
N GLU A 23 16.22 -8.86 -1.62
CA GLU A 23 17.26 -8.40 -2.54
C GLU A 23 17.38 -6.86 -2.57
N GLY A 24 16.38 -6.17 -2.02
CA GLY A 24 16.42 -4.73 -1.77
C GLY A 24 16.35 -3.87 -3.05
N ARG A 25 16.01 -4.45 -4.20
CA ARG A 25 15.87 -3.71 -5.45
C ARG A 25 14.44 -3.83 -6.01
N ASN A 26 13.54 -3.04 -5.49
CA ASN A 26 12.21 -2.87 -6.06
C ASN A 26 12.05 -1.42 -6.54
N PRO A 27 12.02 -1.17 -7.88
CA PRO A 27 11.95 0.18 -8.43
C PRO A 27 10.78 0.98 -7.87
N THR A 28 9.59 0.37 -7.80
CA THR A 28 8.38 1.03 -7.30
C THR A 28 8.55 1.48 -5.85
N ARG A 29 9.09 0.63 -4.97
CA ARG A 29 9.27 0.97 -3.56
C ARG A 29 10.48 1.86 -3.35
N ASN A 30 11.67 1.37 -3.72
CA ASN A 30 12.93 2.05 -3.43
C ASN A 30 13.11 3.34 -4.26
N GLY A 31 12.69 3.31 -5.53
CA GLY A 31 12.84 4.44 -6.43
C GLY A 31 11.72 5.48 -6.30
N LEU A 32 10.48 5.06 -6.09
CA LEU A 32 9.34 5.96 -6.19
C LEU A 32 8.62 6.22 -4.86
N LEU A 33 8.26 5.17 -4.10
CA LEU A 33 7.25 5.30 -3.05
C LEU A 33 7.81 5.46 -1.63
N ASP A 34 8.95 4.85 -1.28
CA ASP A 34 9.44 4.86 0.11
C ASP A 34 9.61 6.28 0.65
N ARG A 35 10.27 7.16 -0.10
CA ARG A 35 10.53 8.53 0.31
C ARG A 35 9.25 9.34 0.54
N PRO A 36 8.29 9.40 -0.41
CA PRO A 36 7.05 10.14 -0.18
C PRO A 36 6.14 9.50 0.87
N VAL A 37 6.05 8.17 0.98
CA VAL A 37 5.27 7.50 2.04
C VAL A 37 5.83 7.85 3.42
N LEU A 38 7.15 7.76 3.61
CA LEU A 38 7.81 8.18 4.85
C LEU A 38 7.63 9.67 5.13
N GLY A 39 7.63 10.51 4.08
CA GLY A 39 7.32 11.93 4.21
C GLY A 39 5.90 12.18 4.73
N CYS A 40 4.92 11.39 4.28
CA CYS A 40 3.54 11.44 4.79
C CYS A 40 3.42 10.93 6.24
N CYS A 41 4.22 9.92 6.62
CA CYS A 41 4.29 9.44 8.01
C CYS A 41 4.85 10.52 8.97
N GLY A 42 5.75 11.36 8.49
CA GLY A 42 6.43 12.39 9.30
C GLY A 42 7.45 11.78 10.27
N ASP A 43 7.66 12.44 11.41
CA ASP A 43 8.50 11.90 12.47
C ASP A 43 7.75 10.80 13.22
N VAL A 44 8.29 9.59 13.16
CA VAL A 44 7.69 8.40 13.79
C VAL A 44 8.34 8.06 15.14
N ALA A 45 9.33 8.83 15.59
CA ALA A 45 10.01 8.58 16.84
C ALA A 45 9.04 8.55 18.03
N GLY A 46 9.07 7.45 18.79
CA GLY A 46 8.20 7.24 19.95
C GLY A 46 6.75 6.85 19.63
N LEU A 47 6.35 6.75 18.36
CA LEU A 47 4.98 6.41 17.97
C LEU A 47 4.71 4.91 18.04
N ARG A 48 3.43 4.58 18.27
CA ARG A 48 2.86 3.25 18.06
C ARG A 48 2.24 3.19 16.67
N VAL A 49 2.75 2.30 15.81
CA VAL A 49 2.38 2.25 14.39
C VAL A 49 1.72 0.92 14.04
N LEU A 50 0.63 0.96 13.27
CA LEU A 50 0.00 -0.20 12.63
C LEU A 50 0.33 -0.20 11.13
N ASP A 51 0.88 -1.30 10.62
CA ASP A 51 1.12 -1.51 9.18
C ASP A 51 0.15 -2.58 8.66
N CYS A 52 -0.85 -2.15 7.89
CA CYS A 52 -1.89 -3.01 7.30
C CYS A 52 -1.41 -3.56 5.96
N GLY A 53 -1.29 -4.90 5.85
CA GLY A 53 -0.71 -5.56 4.68
C GLY A 53 0.80 -5.40 4.65
N CYS A 54 1.46 -5.74 5.77
CA CYS A 54 2.90 -5.50 5.96
C CYS A 54 3.81 -6.38 5.10
N GLY A 55 3.25 -7.44 4.47
CA GLY A 55 4.02 -8.44 3.74
C GLY A 55 5.09 -9.08 4.62
N GLU A 56 6.32 -9.19 4.10
CA GLU A 56 7.48 -9.74 4.83
C GLU A 56 8.10 -8.75 5.84
N GLY A 57 7.37 -7.67 6.19
CA GLY A 57 7.74 -6.77 7.28
C GLY A 57 8.77 -5.70 6.95
N ARG A 58 9.17 -5.51 5.70
CA ARG A 58 10.20 -4.55 5.31
C ARG A 58 9.90 -3.13 5.80
N PHE A 59 8.67 -2.65 5.59
CA PHE A 59 8.31 -1.27 5.98
C PHE A 59 8.19 -1.13 7.49
N CYS A 60 7.71 -2.16 8.19
CA CYS A 60 7.73 -2.20 9.67
C CYS A 60 9.14 -2.01 10.23
N ARG A 61 10.15 -2.71 9.65
CA ARG A 61 11.55 -2.56 10.07
C ARG A 61 12.09 -1.15 9.81
N ILE A 62 11.78 -0.55 8.66
CA ILE A 62 12.14 0.85 8.36
C ILE A 62 11.55 1.83 9.38
N LEU A 63 10.30 1.63 9.81
CA LEU A 63 9.66 2.46 10.82
C LEU A 63 10.32 2.29 12.20
N ALA A 64 10.66 1.06 12.58
CA ALA A 64 11.39 0.78 13.83
C ALA A 64 12.80 1.40 13.84
N GLU A 65 13.55 1.28 12.73
CA GLU A 65 14.85 1.92 12.56
C GLU A 65 14.78 3.45 12.64
N ARG A 66 13.63 4.04 12.33
CA ARG A 66 13.35 5.47 12.48
C ARG A 66 12.85 5.86 13.87
N GLY A 67 12.88 4.93 14.81
CA GLY A 67 12.60 5.20 16.22
C GLY A 67 11.14 5.04 16.64
N ALA A 68 10.28 4.40 15.83
CA ALA A 68 8.94 4.03 16.30
C ALA A 68 9.07 3.18 17.58
N ALA A 69 8.28 3.51 18.61
CA ALA A 69 8.34 2.81 19.89
C ALA A 69 7.76 1.39 19.79
N HIS A 70 6.79 1.20 18.92
CA HIS A 70 6.16 -0.10 18.65
C HIS A 70 5.58 -0.11 17.24
N VAL A 71 5.81 -1.17 16.49
CA VAL A 71 5.22 -1.38 15.18
C VAL A 71 4.49 -2.73 15.17
N MET A 72 3.20 -2.72 14.90
CA MET A 72 2.40 -3.92 14.67
C MET A 72 2.19 -4.08 13.15
N GLY A 73 2.80 -5.08 12.56
CA GLY A 73 2.56 -5.47 11.17
C GLY A 73 1.53 -6.59 11.07
N ILE A 74 0.52 -6.42 10.24
CA ILE A 74 -0.47 -7.47 9.96
C ILE A 74 -0.54 -7.76 8.47
N ASP A 75 -0.73 -9.03 8.13
CA ASP A 75 -0.95 -9.50 6.77
C ASP A 75 -1.86 -10.72 6.77
N LEU A 76 -2.65 -10.90 5.72
CA LEU A 76 -3.53 -12.05 5.57
C LEU A 76 -2.75 -13.32 5.17
N CYS A 77 -1.58 -13.16 4.53
CA CYS A 77 -0.73 -14.25 4.06
C CYS A 77 0.20 -14.73 5.18
N GLU A 78 -0.03 -15.94 5.68
CA GLU A 78 0.77 -16.54 6.76
C GLU A 78 2.25 -16.67 6.37
N GLU A 79 2.55 -17.02 5.12
CA GLU A 79 3.92 -17.18 4.60
C GLU A 79 4.69 -15.85 4.66
N MET A 80 4.02 -14.73 4.40
CA MET A 80 4.60 -13.40 4.55
C MET A 80 4.95 -13.11 6.02
N ILE A 81 4.03 -13.40 6.93
CA ILE A 81 4.24 -13.20 8.37
C ILE A 81 5.33 -14.12 8.91
N LEU A 82 5.40 -15.37 8.47
CA LEU A 82 6.49 -16.27 8.84
C LEU A 82 7.84 -15.70 8.38
N ALA A 83 7.93 -15.24 7.14
CA ALA A 83 9.14 -14.61 6.63
C ALA A 83 9.48 -13.30 7.36
N ALA A 84 8.48 -12.50 7.74
CA ALA A 84 8.70 -11.28 8.52
C ALA A 84 9.34 -11.58 9.89
N LYS A 85 8.89 -12.65 10.55
CA LYS A 85 9.40 -13.09 11.86
C LYS A 85 10.82 -13.67 11.80
N GLU A 86 11.33 -14.07 10.63
CA GLU A 86 12.72 -14.54 10.49
C GLU A 86 13.74 -13.40 10.68
N ILE A 87 13.32 -12.15 10.49
CA ILE A 87 14.18 -10.97 10.64
C ILE A 87 13.72 -10.21 11.89
N GLU A 88 14.44 -10.43 13.00
CA GLU A 88 14.15 -9.75 14.26
C GLU A 88 14.39 -8.23 14.12
N ALA A 89 13.46 -7.46 14.65
CA ALA A 89 13.58 -6.01 14.80
C ALA A 89 12.98 -5.58 16.14
N ALA A 90 13.74 -4.83 16.92
CA ALA A 90 13.30 -4.38 18.23
C ALA A 90 12.03 -3.52 18.13
N GLY A 91 11.02 -3.84 18.95
CA GLY A 91 9.76 -3.09 18.94
C GLY A 91 8.81 -3.42 17.80
N VAL A 92 9.09 -4.47 17.01
CA VAL A 92 8.20 -4.90 15.91
C VAL A 92 7.53 -6.23 16.27
N GLU A 93 6.22 -6.28 16.10
CA GLU A 93 5.41 -7.48 16.23
C GLU A 93 4.66 -7.77 14.94
N TYR A 94 4.45 -9.06 14.63
CA TYR A 94 3.77 -9.49 13.41
C TYR A 94 2.64 -10.47 13.72
N GLY A 95 1.48 -10.27 13.06
CA GLY A 95 0.31 -11.12 13.18
C GLY A 95 -0.38 -11.43 11.86
N VAL A 96 -0.90 -12.65 11.73
CA VAL A 96 -1.79 -13.00 10.62
C VAL A 96 -3.17 -12.44 10.94
N ALA A 97 -3.66 -11.51 10.13
CA ALA A 97 -4.98 -10.90 10.30
C ALA A 97 -5.51 -10.31 9.01
N ASP A 98 -6.85 -10.26 8.88
CA ASP A 98 -7.53 -9.52 7.84
C ASP A 98 -7.58 -8.03 8.21
N ALA A 99 -6.99 -7.17 7.40
CA ALA A 99 -6.99 -5.73 7.63
C ALA A 99 -8.41 -5.11 7.59
N GLN A 100 -9.42 -5.85 7.16
CA GLN A 100 -10.82 -5.43 7.18
C GLN A 100 -11.53 -5.71 8.52
N ASP A 101 -10.90 -6.50 9.40
CA ASP A 101 -11.40 -6.85 10.74
C ASP A 101 -10.27 -6.73 11.76
N LEU A 102 -10.20 -5.60 12.44
CA LEU A 102 -9.21 -5.32 13.49
C LEU A 102 -9.81 -5.44 14.90
N GLY A 103 -10.91 -6.19 15.06
CA GLY A 103 -11.63 -6.34 16.33
C GLY A 103 -10.79 -6.87 17.50
N PHE A 104 -9.59 -7.41 17.24
CA PHE A 104 -8.61 -7.82 18.25
C PHE A 104 -7.75 -6.67 18.78
N LEU A 105 -7.79 -5.49 18.15
CA LEU A 105 -7.07 -4.28 18.55
C LEU A 105 -7.99 -3.33 19.30
N GLU A 106 -7.47 -2.69 20.34
CA GLU A 106 -8.19 -1.72 21.15
C GLU A 106 -8.39 -0.39 20.42
N ASP A 107 -9.50 0.29 20.72
CA ASP A 107 -9.78 1.63 20.22
C ASP A 107 -8.68 2.62 20.65
N GLY A 108 -8.27 3.48 19.73
CA GLY A 108 -7.31 4.55 20.05
C GLY A 108 -5.92 4.07 20.47
N SER A 109 -5.52 2.85 20.09
CA SER A 109 -4.26 2.23 20.50
C SER A 109 -3.05 2.59 19.65
N PHE A 110 -3.24 3.27 18.51
CA PHE A 110 -2.16 3.66 17.59
C PHE A 110 -2.13 5.15 17.31
N ASP A 111 -0.93 5.68 17.07
CA ASP A 111 -0.66 7.05 16.68
C ASP A 111 -0.70 7.23 15.16
N LEU A 112 -0.20 6.23 14.47
CA LEU A 112 -0.08 6.19 13.01
C LEU A 112 -0.55 4.82 12.52
N ALA A 113 -1.27 4.82 11.42
CA ALA A 113 -1.51 3.62 10.63
C ALA A 113 -0.99 3.81 9.20
N VAL A 114 -0.55 2.75 8.58
CA VAL A 114 -0.09 2.73 7.19
C VAL A 114 -0.79 1.62 6.43
N SER A 115 -1.18 1.89 5.19
CA SER A 115 -1.58 0.89 4.20
C SER A 115 -0.73 1.13 2.95
N TYR A 116 0.32 0.34 2.81
CA TYR A 116 1.31 0.51 1.74
C TYR A 116 1.06 -0.51 0.63
N LEU A 117 0.28 -0.12 -0.38
CA LEU A 117 -0.19 -0.94 -1.50
C LEU A 117 -1.02 -2.16 -1.04
N ASN A 118 -1.85 -1.97 -0.03
CA ASN A 118 -2.74 -3.02 0.47
C ASN A 118 -4.21 -2.75 0.17
N GLN A 119 -4.71 -1.50 0.29
CA GLN A 119 -6.14 -1.23 0.08
C GLN A 119 -6.64 -1.57 -1.33
N CYS A 120 -5.76 -1.59 -2.33
CA CYS A 120 -6.11 -2.06 -3.68
C CYS A 120 -6.44 -3.56 -3.73
N ASP A 121 -6.02 -4.33 -2.74
CA ASP A 121 -6.24 -5.78 -2.67
C ASP A 121 -7.44 -6.16 -1.80
N LEU A 122 -8.02 -5.19 -1.08
CA LEU A 122 -9.12 -5.43 -0.16
C LEU A 122 -10.48 -5.36 -0.89
N PRO A 123 -11.34 -6.38 -0.79
CA PRO A 123 -12.71 -6.33 -1.34
C PRO A 123 -13.56 -5.22 -0.70
N ASP A 124 -13.46 -5.02 0.62
CA ASP A 124 -14.10 -3.91 1.34
C ASP A 124 -13.06 -3.02 2.04
N PHE A 125 -12.41 -2.14 1.25
CA PHE A 125 -11.46 -1.19 1.84
C PHE A 125 -12.14 -0.16 2.77
N GLY A 126 -13.45 0.02 2.63
CA GLY A 126 -14.24 0.85 3.54
C GLY A 126 -14.29 0.24 4.94
N ALA A 127 -14.39 -1.09 5.07
CA ALA A 127 -14.26 -1.78 6.36
C ALA A 127 -12.88 -1.53 6.97
N ASN A 128 -11.80 -1.72 6.20
CA ASN A 128 -10.45 -1.39 6.65
C ASN A 128 -10.34 0.07 7.10
N THR A 129 -10.89 1.01 6.32
CA THR A 129 -10.86 2.44 6.64
C THR A 129 -11.55 2.76 7.97
N ARG A 130 -12.73 2.15 8.23
CA ARG A 130 -13.48 2.31 9.50
C ARG A 130 -12.72 1.70 10.68
N GLU A 131 -12.16 0.51 10.52
CA GLU A 131 -11.37 -0.15 11.55
C GLU A 131 -10.10 0.63 11.88
N VAL A 132 -9.37 1.11 10.88
CA VAL A 132 -8.20 1.97 11.10
C VAL A 132 -8.61 3.27 11.80
N PHE A 133 -9.75 3.87 11.42
CA PHE A 133 -10.26 5.04 12.14
C PHE A 133 -10.54 4.73 13.63
N ARG A 134 -11.11 3.57 13.93
CA ARG A 134 -11.38 3.13 15.32
C ARG A 134 -10.10 2.98 16.14
N VAL A 135 -9.10 2.26 15.62
CA VAL A 135 -7.87 1.94 16.35
C VAL A 135 -6.89 3.11 16.46
N LEU A 136 -7.00 4.11 15.61
CA LEU A 136 -6.24 5.35 15.75
C LEU A 136 -6.78 6.19 16.91
N ARG A 137 -5.89 6.81 17.70
CA ARG A 137 -6.27 7.81 18.71
C ARG A 137 -6.76 9.10 18.05
N PRO A 138 -7.52 9.96 18.74
CA PRO A 138 -7.74 11.34 18.28
C PRO A 138 -6.41 12.05 17.99
N GLY A 139 -6.32 12.74 16.87
CA GLY A 139 -5.08 13.34 16.38
C GLY A 139 -4.12 12.36 15.68
N GLY A 140 -4.48 11.08 15.59
CA GLY A 140 -3.72 10.08 14.85
C GLY A 140 -3.86 10.24 13.34
N ARG A 141 -2.94 9.62 12.59
CA ARG A 141 -2.86 9.72 11.13
C ARG A 141 -2.94 8.35 10.46
N PHE A 142 -3.63 8.29 9.34
CA PHE A 142 -3.60 7.16 8.42
C PHE A 142 -2.94 7.56 7.10
N VAL A 143 -1.85 6.90 6.74
CA VAL A 143 -1.15 7.08 5.45
C VAL A 143 -1.52 5.93 4.54
N VAL A 144 -2.08 6.26 3.39
CA VAL A 144 -2.43 5.27 2.36
C VAL A 144 -1.61 5.54 1.12
N ALA A 145 -0.82 4.55 0.69
CA ALA A 145 -0.25 4.49 -0.64
C ALA A 145 -1.00 3.44 -1.45
N ASN A 146 -1.54 3.81 -2.59
CA ASN A 146 -2.38 2.92 -3.38
C ASN A 146 -2.07 3.02 -4.88
N VAL A 147 -2.47 2.00 -5.63
CA VAL A 147 -2.48 2.09 -7.10
C VAL A 147 -3.45 3.19 -7.50
N HIS A 148 -2.99 4.10 -8.37
CA HIS A 148 -3.83 5.21 -8.84
C HIS A 148 -5.05 4.67 -9.61
N PRO A 149 -6.26 5.23 -9.42
CA PRO A 149 -7.46 4.80 -10.16
C PRO A 149 -7.29 4.81 -11.68
N MET A 150 -6.51 5.74 -12.23
CA MET A 150 -6.18 5.73 -13.67
C MET A 150 -5.39 4.49 -14.09
N ARG A 151 -4.48 4.01 -13.23
CA ARG A 151 -3.66 2.82 -13.49
C ARG A 151 -4.45 1.53 -13.33
N SER A 152 -5.39 1.47 -12.39
CA SER A 152 -6.24 0.30 -12.16
C SER A 152 -7.46 0.22 -13.10
N ALA A 153 -7.80 1.29 -13.82
CA ALA A 153 -8.75 1.23 -14.92
C ALA A 153 -8.20 0.37 -16.08
N VAL A 154 -9.05 0.01 -17.00
CA VAL A 154 -8.65 -0.76 -18.18
C VAL A 154 -7.89 0.14 -19.15
N GLY A 155 -6.80 -0.37 -19.70
CA GLY A 155 -5.99 0.37 -20.66
C GLY A 155 -4.51 0.00 -20.56
N GLY A 156 -3.67 0.92 -20.92
CA GLY A 156 -2.23 0.77 -20.92
C GLY A 156 -1.58 1.70 -21.91
N TRP A 157 -0.28 1.56 -22.10
CA TRP A 157 0.44 2.35 -23.09
C TRP A 157 0.12 1.91 -24.52
N GLN A 158 -0.40 2.80 -25.33
CA GLN A 158 -0.35 2.66 -26.77
C GLN A 158 1.08 2.99 -27.23
N ARG A 159 1.62 2.11 -28.08
CA ARG A 159 2.98 2.23 -28.60
C ARG A 159 2.97 2.40 -30.10
N ALA A 160 3.96 3.13 -30.61
CA ALA A 160 4.29 3.18 -32.03
C ALA A 160 4.91 1.85 -32.50
N GLU A 161 5.12 1.69 -33.81
CA GLU A 161 5.73 0.50 -34.40
C GLU A 161 7.15 0.24 -33.87
N ASP A 162 7.90 1.28 -33.50
CA ASP A 162 9.23 1.21 -32.91
C ASP A 162 9.24 0.93 -31.40
N GLY A 163 8.04 0.72 -30.81
CA GLY A 163 7.88 0.48 -29.37
C GLY A 163 7.77 1.73 -28.50
N THR A 164 7.92 2.92 -29.07
CA THR A 164 7.84 4.20 -28.34
C THR A 164 6.46 4.38 -27.70
N LYS A 165 6.42 4.70 -26.42
CA LYS A 165 5.20 4.98 -25.66
C LYS A 165 4.57 6.31 -26.13
N GLN A 166 3.36 6.25 -26.71
CA GLN A 166 2.66 7.43 -27.23
C GLN A 166 1.75 8.06 -26.18
N HIS A 167 0.73 7.35 -25.74
CA HIS A 167 -0.21 7.80 -24.71
C HIS A 167 -0.82 6.61 -23.96
N VAL A 168 -1.38 6.88 -22.79
CA VAL A 168 -2.12 5.89 -22.01
C VAL A 168 -3.58 5.91 -22.46
N ILE A 169 -4.13 4.72 -22.72
CA ILE A 169 -5.56 4.53 -22.92
C ILE A 169 -6.21 4.40 -21.56
N LEU A 170 -7.24 5.19 -21.30
CA LEU A 170 -8.07 5.10 -20.11
C LEU A 170 -9.48 4.70 -20.53
N ASP A 171 -9.94 3.54 -20.08
CA ASP A 171 -11.30 3.06 -20.34
C ASP A 171 -11.87 2.41 -19.09
N ARG A 172 -13.20 2.32 -19.02
CA ARG A 172 -13.94 1.67 -17.93
C ARG A 172 -13.58 2.18 -16.53
N TYR A 173 -13.23 3.47 -16.42
CA TYR A 173 -12.85 4.11 -15.16
C TYR A 173 -14.01 4.15 -14.14
N LEU A 174 -15.25 4.24 -14.59
CA LEU A 174 -16.43 4.25 -13.72
C LEU A 174 -16.98 2.85 -13.44
N GLU A 175 -16.43 1.81 -14.06
CA GLU A 175 -16.79 0.42 -13.78
C GLU A 175 -15.90 -0.13 -12.67
N GLU A 176 -16.33 0.03 -11.43
CA GLU A 176 -15.59 -0.46 -10.27
C GLU A 176 -15.67 -1.98 -10.14
N GLY A 177 -14.72 -2.57 -9.41
CA GLY A 177 -14.68 -3.99 -9.11
C GLY A 177 -13.35 -4.66 -9.38
N GLU A 178 -13.37 -5.98 -9.44
CA GLU A 178 -12.17 -6.80 -9.58
C GLU A 178 -11.41 -6.52 -10.88
N ARG A 179 -10.08 -6.50 -10.77
CA ARG A 179 -9.12 -6.48 -11.89
C ARG A 179 -8.06 -7.54 -11.66
N ARG A 180 -7.67 -8.20 -12.75
CA ARG A 180 -6.63 -9.24 -12.71
C ARG A 180 -5.30 -8.65 -13.15
N TRP A 181 -4.28 -8.82 -12.33
CA TRP A 181 -2.92 -8.34 -12.58
C TRP A 181 -1.94 -9.50 -12.57
N THR A 182 -0.98 -9.47 -13.47
CA THR A 182 0.13 -10.44 -13.46
C THR A 182 1.37 -9.75 -12.91
N ILE A 183 1.89 -10.28 -11.81
CA ILE A 183 3.10 -9.81 -11.12
C ILE A 183 4.01 -11.01 -10.90
N MET A 184 5.26 -10.96 -11.34
CA MET A 184 6.26 -12.04 -11.15
C MET A 184 5.76 -13.43 -11.59
N GLY A 185 4.94 -13.49 -12.65
CA GLY A 185 4.37 -14.73 -13.16
C GLY A 185 3.14 -15.25 -12.43
N SER A 186 2.73 -14.62 -11.33
CA SER A 186 1.49 -14.93 -10.59
C SER A 186 0.41 -13.94 -10.96
N THR A 187 -0.86 -14.38 -10.93
CA THR A 187 -2.00 -13.51 -11.18
C THR A 187 -2.69 -13.19 -9.88
N LEU A 188 -2.79 -11.90 -9.58
CA LEU A 188 -3.44 -11.35 -8.40
C LEU A 188 -4.74 -10.64 -8.76
N THR A 189 -5.63 -10.57 -7.79
CA THR A 189 -6.84 -9.76 -7.86
C THR A 189 -6.63 -8.45 -7.14
N ASN A 190 -6.79 -7.33 -7.87
CA ASN A 190 -6.95 -6.00 -7.29
C ASN A 190 -8.40 -5.54 -7.45
N PHE A 191 -8.77 -4.50 -6.71
CA PHE A 191 -10.08 -3.89 -6.80
C PHE A 191 -9.95 -2.46 -7.31
N HIS A 192 -10.40 -2.24 -8.54
CA HIS A 192 -10.49 -0.89 -9.11
C HIS A 192 -11.62 -0.11 -8.44
N ARG A 193 -11.32 1.13 -8.08
CA ARG A 193 -12.28 2.11 -7.53
C ARG A 193 -11.97 3.48 -8.10
N ALA A 194 -13.01 4.23 -8.42
CA ALA A 194 -12.85 5.61 -8.84
C ALA A 194 -12.29 6.48 -7.69
N LEU A 195 -11.58 7.54 -8.03
CA LEU A 195 -11.01 8.45 -7.02
C LEU A 195 -12.09 9.01 -6.09
N SER A 196 -13.27 9.33 -6.65
CA SER A 196 -14.41 9.82 -5.88
C SER A 196 -14.89 8.82 -4.82
N THR A 197 -14.87 7.52 -5.13
CA THR A 197 -15.22 6.46 -4.18
C THR A 197 -14.20 6.39 -3.05
N CYS A 198 -12.90 6.42 -3.37
CA CYS A 198 -11.85 6.43 -2.35
C CYS A 198 -12.00 7.61 -1.38
N VAL A 199 -12.11 8.83 -1.93
CA VAL A 199 -12.27 10.06 -1.15
C VAL A 199 -13.54 10.01 -0.29
N THR A 200 -14.65 9.55 -0.86
CA THR A 200 -15.93 9.48 -0.15
C THR A 200 -15.87 8.53 1.03
N GLU A 201 -15.25 7.36 0.88
CA GLU A 201 -15.15 6.40 1.98
C GLU A 201 -14.25 6.91 3.12
N TYR A 202 -13.15 7.60 2.82
CA TYR A 202 -12.32 8.23 3.86
C TYR A 202 -13.10 9.28 4.66
N LEU A 203 -13.85 10.15 3.96
CA LEU A 203 -14.68 11.17 4.61
C LEU A 203 -15.83 10.55 5.42
N ARG A 204 -16.47 9.50 4.91
CA ARG A 204 -17.56 8.78 5.64
C ARG A 204 -17.06 8.10 6.91
N ALA A 205 -15.83 7.59 6.91
CA ALA A 205 -15.23 7.02 8.11
C ALA A 205 -14.91 8.07 9.18
N GLY A 206 -14.92 9.36 8.84
CA GLY A 206 -14.67 10.47 9.75
C GLY A 206 -13.28 11.11 9.61
N PHE A 207 -12.46 10.64 8.67
CA PHE A 207 -11.15 11.26 8.42
C PHE A 207 -11.27 12.63 7.79
N ARG A 208 -10.31 13.49 8.10
CA ARG A 208 -10.02 14.70 7.34
C ARG A 208 -8.85 14.40 6.39
N ILE A 209 -9.00 14.71 5.11
CA ILE A 209 -7.92 14.59 4.14
C ILE A 209 -6.96 15.76 4.37
N ALA A 210 -5.78 15.47 4.91
CA ALA A 210 -4.72 16.44 5.16
C ALA A 210 -3.83 16.65 3.92
N GLY A 211 -3.73 15.66 3.05
CA GLY A 211 -2.97 15.74 1.82
C GLY A 211 -3.30 14.63 0.84
N ILE A 212 -3.11 14.93 -0.44
CA ILE A 212 -3.12 13.99 -1.56
C ILE A 212 -1.85 14.26 -2.35
N ALA A 213 -1.14 13.20 -2.74
CA ALA A 213 0.06 13.31 -3.59
C ALA A 213 0.06 12.23 -4.66
N GLU A 214 0.57 12.58 -5.82
CA GLU A 214 0.85 11.68 -6.93
C GLU A 214 2.37 11.64 -7.11
N PRO A 215 3.04 10.58 -6.61
CA PRO A 215 4.49 10.47 -6.67
C PRO A 215 4.99 10.48 -8.11
N SER A 216 6.07 11.19 -8.34
CA SER A 216 6.81 11.24 -9.60
C SER A 216 8.29 11.07 -9.32
N VAL A 217 9.09 10.87 -10.36
CA VAL A 217 10.54 10.66 -10.26
C VAL A 217 11.30 11.88 -10.77
N ASP A 218 12.49 12.09 -10.24
CA ASP A 218 13.47 13.05 -10.72
C ASP A 218 14.54 12.39 -11.60
N GLU A 219 15.40 13.18 -12.23
CA GLU A 219 16.48 12.68 -13.10
C GLU A 219 17.45 11.75 -12.37
N ALA A 220 17.74 12.03 -11.10
CA ALA A 220 18.65 11.23 -10.29
C ALA A 220 18.05 9.84 -10.01
N THR A 221 16.75 9.78 -9.71
CA THR A 221 16.02 8.52 -9.54
C THR A 221 15.97 7.73 -10.84
N LEU A 222 15.70 8.37 -11.98
CA LEU A 222 15.68 7.70 -13.29
C LEU A 222 17.05 7.14 -13.69
N ALA A 223 18.15 7.78 -13.30
CA ALA A 223 19.48 7.25 -13.54
C ALA A 223 19.71 5.90 -12.84
N GLY A 224 19.09 5.69 -11.67
CA GLY A 224 19.14 4.42 -10.92
C GLY A 224 18.05 3.42 -11.31
N PHE A 225 16.89 3.91 -11.75
CA PHE A 225 15.68 3.13 -12.04
C PHE A 225 15.03 3.61 -13.34
N PRO A 226 15.66 3.37 -14.51
CA PRO A 226 15.16 3.85 -15.80
C PRO A 226 13.79 3.30 -16.19
N GLU A 227 13.39 2.17 -15.61
CA GLU A 227 12.07 1.56 -15.78
C GLU A 227 10.91 2.41 -15.23
N LEU A 228 11.18 3.41 -14.40
CA LEU A 228 10.20 4.35 -13.85
C LEU A 228 9.90 5.56 -14.78
N ASP A 229 10.29 5.50 -16.05
CA ASP A 229 10.05 6.59 -17.03
C ASP A 229 8.57 6.97 -17.19
N ASP A 230 7.66 6.04 -16.96
CA ASP A 230 6.22 6.26 -16.96
C ASP A 230 5.78 7.33 -15.97
N GLU A 231 6.43 7.34 -14.79
CA GLU A 231 6.09 8.22 -13.65
C GLU A 231 6.40 9.70 -13.91
N LEU A 232 7.08 10.01 -14.99
CA LEU A 232 7.22 11.39 -15.50
C LEU A 232 6.00 11.89 -16.25
N ARG A 233 5.12 10.99 -16.69
CA ARG A 233 4.06 11.31 -17.65
C ARG A 233 2.66 11.02 -17.11
N VAL A 234 2.52 9.97 -16.32
CA VAL A 234 1.23 9.52 -15.78
C VAL A 234 1.41 9.03 -14.35
N PRO A 235 0.49 9.33 -13.43
CA PRO A 235 0.57 8.82 -12.06
C PRO A 235 0.11 7.36 -12.03
N ASN A 236 1.00 6.45 -11.64
CA ASN A 236 0.64 5.05 -11.39
C ASN A 236 0.22 4.81 -9.93
N PHE A 237 0.57 5.73 -9.02
CA PHE A 237 0.29 5.63 -7.60
C PHE A 237 -0.27 6.94 -7.05
N ILE A 238 -1.00 6.83 -5.95
CA ILE A 238 -1.59 7.95 -5.22
C ILE A 238 -1.39 7.75 -3.73
N LEU A 239 -1.07 8.83 -3.02
CA LEU A 239 -0.93 8.84 -1.58
C LEU A 239 -2.01 9.73 -0.95
N PHE A 240 -2.55 9.26 0.16
CA PHE A 240 -3.42 10.05 1.02
C PHE A 240 -2.81 10.16 2.41
N SER A 241 -2.82 11.36 2.97
CA SER A 241 -2.61 11.61 4.39
C SER A 241 -3.96 11.96 5.01
N LEU A 242 -4.42 11.12 5.93
CA LEU A 242 -5.75 11.18 6.53
C LEU A 242 -5.59 11.40 8.03
N ASP A 243 -6.09 12.50 8.56
CA ASP A 243 -6.02 12.78 9.99
C ASP A 243 -7.35 12.44 10.67
N LYS A 244 -7.29 11.73 11.79
CA LYS A 244 -8.41 11.55 12.71
C LYS A 244 -8.53 12.81 13.57
N PRO A 245 -9.65 13.54 13.54
CA PRO A 245 -9.89 14.73 14.35
C PRO A 245 -9.80 14.47 15.86
#